data_d798147e9fcba0026b85c2ca43e0d38a
#
_entry.id   d798147e9fcba0026b85c2ca43e0d38a
#
_cell.length_a   1.000
_cell.length_b   1.000
_cell.length_c   1.000
_cell.angle_alpha   90.00
_cell.angle_beta   90.00
_cell.angle_gamma   90.00
#
_symmetry.space_group_name_H-M   'P 1'
#
loop_
_entity.id
_entity.type
_entity.pdbx_description
1 polymer ?
#
loop_
_entity_poly.entity_id
_entity_poly.type
_entity_poly.pdbx_seq_one_letter_code
_entity_poly.pdbx_strand_id
1 'polypeptide(L)'
;ELLMLKYMLDTNIVIYVIKRRPAEMLETFNRHAGQMCISTITLSELMHGAEKSERREHNLAVVENFASRLMVLDYHGKAAAHYGDIRADLERKGSPIGVNDLHIAAHARGEGLILVTNNVREFERVPGLRLENAVTGTR
;
A
#
# COMPACT_ATOMS: atom_id res chain seq x y z
N GLU A 1 14.84 -8.80 4.31
CA GLU A 1 15.96 -7.88 4.01
C GLU A 1 15.44 -6.58 3.44
N LEU A 2 15.72 -5.46 4.12
CA LEU A 2 15.27 -4.17 3.63
C LEU A 2 15.91 -3.82 2.30
N LEU A 3 17.14 -4.26 2.05
CA LEU A 3 17.83 -4.00 0.79
C LEU A 3 17.14 -4.65 -0.39
N MET A 4 16.33 -5.68 -0.15
CA MET A 4 15.62 -6.37 -1.21
C MET A 4 14.27 -5.77 -1.52
N LEU A 5 13.77 -4.88 -0.66
CA LEU A 5 12.45 -4.30 -0.88
C LEU A 5 12.46 -3.34 -2.04
N LYS A 6 11.42 -3.41 -2.85
CA LYS A 6 11.27 -2.56 -4.02
C LYS A 6 9.86 -1.98 -4.11
N TYR A 7 8.86 -2.70 -3.61
CA TYR A 7 7.46 -2.34 -3.79
C TYR A 7 6.73 -2.23 -2.47
N MET A 8 5.86 -1.23 -2.39
CA MET A 8 4.87 -1.15 -1.32
C MET A 8 3.49 -1.29 -1.96
N LEU A 9 2.65 -2.15 -1.40
CA LEU A 9 1.31 -2.39 -1.94
C LEU A 9 0.32 -1.46 -1.26
N ASP A 10 -0.57 -0.83 -2.03
CA ASP A 10 -1.61 -0.04 -1.40
C ASP A 10 -2.72 -0.96 -0.90
N THR A 11 -3.58 -0.42 -0.03
CA THR A 11 -4.60 -1.22 0.65
C THR A 11 -5.58 -1.86 -0.33
N ASN A 12 -5.99 -1.12 -1.34
CA ASN A 12 -6.99 -1.66 -2.29
C ASN A 12 -6.46 -2.83 -3.08
N ILE A 13 -5.18 -2.81 -3.42
CA ILE A 13 -4.56 -3.92 -4.12
C ILE A 13 -4.50 -5.17 -3.23
N VAL A 14 -4.20 -4.98 -1.95
CA VAL A 14 -4.18 -6.11 -1.01
C VAL A 14 -5.57 -6.71 -0.89
N ILE A 15 -6.59 -5.86 -0.74
CA ILE A 15 -7.96 -6.34 -0.65
C ILE A 15 -8.35 -7.11 -1.91
N TYR A 16 -7.96 -6.58 -3.08
CA TYR A 16 -8.25 -7.22 -4.35
C TYR A 16 -7.63 -8.62 -4.42
N VAL A 17 -6.36 -8.73 -4.05
CA VAL A 17 -5.66 -10.02 -4.07
C VAL A 17 -6.30 -11.02 -3.10
N ILE A 18 -6.65 -10.55 -1.90
CA ILE A 18 -7.24 -11.43 -0.89
C ILE A 18 -8.61 -11.94 -1.35
N LYS A 19 -9.45 -11.06 -1.90
CA LYS A 19 -10.82 -11.39 -2.24
C LYS A 19 -10.94 -12.12 -3.56
N ARG A 20 -10.22 -11.66 -4.58
CA ARG A 20 -10.39 -12.14 -5.94
C ARG A 20 -9.42 -13.26 -6.30
N ARG A 21 -8.21 -13.20 -5.74
CA ARG A 21 -7.17 -14.19 -5.98
C ARG A 21 -7.00 -14.51 -7.47
N PRO A 22 -6.88 -13.47 -8.33
CA PRO A 22 -6.70 -13.74 -9.76
C PRO A 22 -5.38 -14.46 -9.97
N ALA A 23 -5.41 -15.51 -10.81
CA ALA A 23 -4.25 -16.39 -10.96
C ALA A 23 -2.99 -15.64 -11.38
N GLU A 24 -3.13 -14.70 -12.34
CA GLU A 24 -1.97 -13.95 -12.84
C GLU A 24 -1.38 -13.06 -11.76
N MET A 25 -2.20 -12.50 -10.87
CA MET A 25 -1.70 -11.65 -9.80
C MET A 25 -1.06 -12.47 -8.69
N LEU A 26 -1.61 -13.65 -8.41
CA LEU A 26 -1.00 -14.52 -7.42
C LEU A 26 0.38 -14.98 -7.87
N GLU A 27 0.52 -15.29 -9.15
CA GLU A 27 1.82 -15.68 -9.68
C GLU A 27 2.83 -14.54 -9.55
N THR A 28 2.41 -13.33 -9.95
CA THR A 28 3.28 -12.17 -9.82
C THR A 28 3.62 -11.89 -8.37
N PHE A 29 2.62 -11.99 -7.49
CA PHE A 29 2.82 -11.77 -6.07
C PHE A 29 3.85 -12.77 -5.51
N ASN A 30 3.68 -14.05 -5.81
CA ASN A 30 4.59 -15.08 -5.31
C ASN A 30 6.01 -14.87 -5.83
N ARG A 31 6.14 -14.46 -7.09
CA ARG A 31 7.46 -14.24 -7.69
C ARG A 31 8.21 -13.10 -7.04
N HIS A 32 7.49 -12.07 -6.59
CA HIS A 32 8.10 -10.85 -6.05
C HIS A 32 7.91 -10.68 -4.54
N ALA A 33 7.41 -11.71 -3.85
CA ALA A 33 7.05 -11.59 -2.43
C ALA A 33 8.19 -11.07 -1.56
N GLY A 34 9.42 -11.49 -1.86
CA GLY A 34 10.58 -11.03 -1.10
C GLY A 34 10.93 -9.56 -1.31
N GLN A 35 10.32 -8.91 -2.31
CA GLN A 35 10.56 -7.51 -2.63
C GLN A 35 9.39 -6.61 -2.26
N MET A 36 8.34 -7.17 -1.69
CA MET A 36 7.11 -6.43 -1.41
C MET A 36 6.91 -6.21 0.08
N CYS A 37 6.31 -5.09 0.41
CA CYS A 37 5.92 -4.79 1.78
C CYS A 37 4.56 -4.08 1.79
N ILE A 38 4.01 -3.96 2.98
CA ILE A 38 2.89 -3.06 3.23
C ILE A 38 3.25 -2.15 4.39
N SER A 39 2.59 -1.00 4.44
CA SER A 39 2.70 -0.08 5.57
C SER A 39 1.84 -0.58 6.72
N THR A 40 2.21 -0.25 7.98
CA THR A 40 1.31 -0.48 9.10
C THR A 40 0.01 0.28 8.93
N ILE A 41 -0.01 1.36 8.14
CA ILE A 41 -1.27 2.05 7.80
C ILE A 41 -2.19 1.11 7.04
N THR A 42 -1.66 0.41 6.03
CA THR A 42 -2.43 -0.58 5.29
C THR A 42 -2.91 -1.70 6.21
N LEU A 43 -2.03 -2.19 7.07
CA LEU A 43 -2.41 -3.23 8.02
C LEU A 43 -3.57 -2.77 8.90
N SER A 44 -3.52 -1.51 9.37
CA SER A 44 -4.61 -0.95 10.18
C SER A 44 -5.93 -0.95 9.43
N GLU A 45 -5.91 -0.58 8.15
CA GLU A 45 -7.13 -0.58 7.35
C GLU A 45 -7.68 -1.99 7.15
N LEU A 46 -6.80 -2.95 6.92
CA LEU A 46 -7.20 -4.35 6.76
C LEU A 46 -7.80 -4.90 8.05
N MET A 47 -7.18 -4.59 9.18
CA MET A 47 -7.68 -5.03 10.48
C MET A 47 -9.04 -4.42 10.78
N HIS A 48 -9.21 -3.12 10.50
CA HIS A 48 -10.49 -2.46 10.70
C HIS A 48 -11.58 -3.11 9.84
N GLY A 49 -11.26 -3.39 8.57
CA GLY A 49 -12.21 -4.04 7.69
C GLY A 49 -12.63 -5.41 8.20
N ALA A 50 -11.68 -6.18 8.75
CA ALA A 50 -11.96 -7.49 9.31
C ALA A 50 -12.81 -7.38 10.59
N GLU A 51 -12.47 -6.43 11.47
CA GLU A 51 -13.17 -6.26 12.75
C GLU A 51 -14.65 -5.95 12.56
N LYS A 52 -14.99 -5.16 11.55
CA LYS A 52 -16.39 -4.78 11.33
C LYS A 52 -17.16 -5.73 10.43
N SER A 53 -16.52 -6.79 9.94
CA SER A 53 -17.17 -7.72 9.03
C SER A 53 -17.99 -8.75 9.79
N GLU A 54 -18.91 -9.42 9.07
CA GLU A 54 -19.75 -10.45 9.67
C GLU A 54 -18.95 -11.70 10.06
N ARG A 55 -17.86 -11.96 9.34
CA ARG A 55 -16.99 -13.11 9.63
C ARG A 55 -15.69 -12.63 10.24
N ARG A 56 -15.82 -11.95 11.37
CA ARG A 56 -14.71 -11.26 12.01
C ARG A 56 -13.49 -12.17 12.24
N GLU A 57 -13.69 -13.30 12.90
CA GLU A 57 -12.57 -14.16 13.25
C GLU A 57 -11.91 -14.76 12.02
N HIS A 58 -12.71 -15.17 11.05
CA HIS A 58 -12.19 -15.70 9.80
C HIS A 58 -11.36 -14.62 9.06
N ASN A 59 -11.92 -13.43 8.96
CA ASN A 59 -11.26 -12.37 8.20
C ASN A 59 -10.00 -11.86 8.90
N LEU A 60 -9.99 -11.83 10.23
CA LEU A 60 -8.76 -11.49 10.95
C LEU A 60 -7.67 -12.52 10.67
N ALA A 61 -8.02 -13.81 10.63
CA ALA A 61 -7.06 -14.84 10.31
C ALA A 61 -6.52 -14.68 8.90
N VAL A 62 -7.39 -14.30 7.95
CA VAL A 62 -6.96 -14.06 6.56
C VAL A 62 -5.95 -12.92 6.51
N VAL A 63 -6.23 -11.82 7.22
CA VAL A 63 -5.32 -10.68 7.25
C VAL A 63 -3.98 -11.08 7.85
N GLU A 64 -3.99 -11.80 8.97
CA GLU A 64 -2.76 -12.24 9.62
C GLU A 64 -1.94 -13.15 8.73
N ASN A 65 -2.62 -14.06 8.03
CA ASN A 65 -1.95 -14.96 7.11
C ASN A 65 -1.28 -14.19 5.98
N PHE A 66 -2.00 -13.22 5.40
CA PHE A 66 -1.43 -12.40 4.34
C PHE A 66 -0.21 -11.64 4.84
N ALA A 67 -0.33 -10.97 5.99
CA ALA A 67 0.75 -10.14 6.54
C ALA A 67 1.98 -10.98 6.89
N SER A 68 1.81 -12.26 7.21
CA SER A 68 2.94 -13.13 7.56
C SER A 68 3.81 -13.47 6.34
N ARG A 69 3.33 -13.20 5.13
CA ARG A 69 4.01 -13.59 3.90
C ARG A 69 4.87 -12.50 3.31
N LEU A 70 4.85 -11.31 3.89
CA LEU A 70 5.65 -10.20 3.41
C LEU A 70 6.06 -9.33 4.59
N MET A 71 6.84 -8.29 4.31
CA MET A 71 7.31 -7.40 5.37
C MET A 71 6.26 -6.31 5.63
N VAL A 72 6.06 -6.01 6.90
CA VAL A 72 5.21 -4.88 7.31
C VAL A 72 6.14 -3.80 7.85
N LEU A 73 6.15 -2.63 7.21
CA LEU A 73 7.03 -1.53 7.63
C LEU A 73 6.29 -0.57 8.54
N ASP A 74 6.95 -0.22 9.63
CA ASP A 74 6.39 0.74 10.58
C ASP A 74 6.42 2.15 10.02
N TYR A 75 5.30 2.84 10.17
CA TYR A 75 5.19 4.24 9.77
C TYR A 75 5.92 5.09 10.83
N HIS A 76 6.99 5.76 10.43
CA HIS A 76 7.81 6.49 11.39
C HIS A 76 8.16 7.90 10.89
N GLY A 77 9.15 8.52 11.53
CA GLY A 77 9.45 9.93 11.32
C GLY A 77 9.71 10.35 9.89
N LYS A 78 10.41 9.52 9.11
CA LYS A 78 10.67 9.84 7.71
C LYS A 78 9.36 9.93 6.93
N ALA A 79 8.46 8.98 7.16
CA ALA A 79 7.14 9.02 6.52
C ALA A 79 6.36 10.25 6.95
N ALA A 80 6.46 10.61 8.23
CA ALA A 80 5.77 11.80 8.73
C ALA A 80 6.24 13.07 8.02
N ALA A 81 7.56 13.19 7.78
CA ALA A 81 8.10 14.36 7.09
C ALA A 81 7.59 14.43 5.66
N HIS A 82 7.58 13.30 4.96
CA HIS A 82 7.03 13.25 3.60
C HIS A 82 5.54 13.55 3.57
N TYR A 83 4.82 13.09 4.60
CA TYR A 83 3.38 13.38 4.71
C TYR A 83 3.12 14.88 4.76
N GLY A 84 3.86 15.59 5.61
CA GLY A 84 3.69 17.04 5.72
C GLY A 84 3.96 17.76 4.41
N ASP A 85 5.05 17.38 3.75
CA ASP A 85 5.42 17.96 2.47
C ASP A 85 4.37 17.71 1.39
N ILE A 86 3.94 16.44 1.25
CA ILE A 86 2.97 16.08 0.21
C ILE A 86 1.63 16.75 0.44
N ARG A 87 1.14 16.68 1.68
CA ARG A 87 -0.18 17.23 1.98
C ARG A 87 -0.23 18.73 1.74
N ALA A 88 0.80 19.45 2.18
CA ALA A 88 0.85 20.90 1.97
C ALA A 88 0.87 21.22 0.48
N ASP A 89 1.64 20.47 -0.30
CA ASP A 89 1.72 20.67 -1.74
C ASP A 89 0.36 20.45 -2.42
N LEU A 90 -0.30 19.35 -2.09
CA LEU A 90 -1.59 19.05 -2.70
C LEU A 90 -2.68 20.04 -2.30
N GLU A 91 -2.64 20.53 -1.08
CA GLU A 91 -3.59 21.56 -0.63
C GLU A 91 -3.37 22.85 -1.37
N ARG A 92 -2.10 23.25 -1.56
CA ARG A 92 -1.81 24.47 -2.33
C ARG A 92 -2.30 24.38 -3.76
N LYS A 93 -2.29 23.18 -4.33
CA LYS A 93 -2.73 22.95 -5.71
C LYS A 93 -4.22 22.68 -5.83
N GLY A 94 -4.93 22.59 -4.70
CA GLY A 94 -6.35 22.29 -4.71
C GLY A 94 -6.68 20.88 -5.17
N SER A 95 -5.75 19.95 -4.97
CA SER A 95 -5.90 18.55 -5.44
C SER A 95 -5.69 17.55 -4.30
N PRO A 96 -6.46 17.63 -3.22
CA PRO A 96 -6.27 16.73 -2.08
C PRO A 96 -6.61 15.28 -2.44
N ILE A 97 -6.02 14.37 -1.69
CA ILE A 97 -6.37 12.94 -1.77
C ILE A 97 -6.75 12.48 -0.36
N GLY A 98 -7.29 11.27 -0.26
CA GLY A 98 -7.73 10.75 1.03
C GLY A 98 -6.59 10.64 2.04
N VAL A 99 -6.92 10.78 3.32
CA VAL A 99 -5.90 10.85 4.38
C VAL A 99 -5.07 9.57 4.46
N ASN A 100 -5.69 8.40 4.40
CA ASN A 100 -4.94 7.17 4.45
C ASN A 100 -4.08 6.98 3.21
N ASP A 101 -4.56 7.40 2.05
CA ASP A 101 -3.76 7.36 0.83
C ASP A 101 -2.57 8.31 0.93
N LEU A 102 -2.75 9.47 1.58
CA LEU A 102 -1.64 10.37 1.85
C LEU A 102 -0.56 9.69 2.69
N HIS A 103 -0.97 9.00 3.75
CA HIS A 103 -0.02 8.31 4.60
C HIS A 103 0.73 7.21 3.84
N ILE A 104 0.02 6.44 3.03
CA ILE A 104 0.65 5.36 2.27
C ILE A 104 1.62 5.93 1.24
N ALA A 105 1.21 7.00 0.54
CA ALA A 105 2.08 7.67 -0.44
C ALA A 105 3.34 8.22 0.24
N ALA A 106 3.16 8.85 1.40
CA ALA A 106 4.27 9.40 2.16
C ALA A 106 5.24 8.31 2.61
N HIS A 107 4.70 7.19 3.05
CA HIS A 107 5.52 6.08 3.50
C HIS A 107 6.33 5.50 2.35
N ALA A 108 5.68 5.25 1.21
CA ALA A 108 6.36 4.70 0.04
C ALA A 108 7.44 5.66 -0.48
N ARG A 109 7.09 6.95 -0.61
CA ARG A 109 8.06 7.94 -1.09
C ARG A 109 9.23 8.09 -0.13
N GLY A 110 8.93 8.08 1.17
CA GLY A 110 9.98 8.22 2.20
C GLY A 110 10.96 7.06 2.20
N GLU A 111 10.50 5.87 1.86
CA GLU A 111 11.38 4.69 1.80
C GLU A 111 11.98 4.47 0.42
N GLY A 112 11.62 5.30 -0.55
CA GLY A 112 12.12 5.13 -1.91
C GLY A 112 11.54 3.93 -2.63
N LEU A 113 10.34 3.51 -2.24
CA LEU A 113 9.70 2.34 -2.82
C LEU A 113 8.69 2.73 -3.90
N ILE A 114 8.47 1.81 -4.82
CA ILE A 114 7.44 1.96 -5.85
C ILE A 114 6.11 1.56 -5.22
N LEU A 115 5.12 2.43 -5.32
CA LEU A 115 3.78 2.13 -4.82
C LEU A 115 3.00 1.37 -5.89
N VAL A 116 2.55 0.17 -5.56
CA VAL A 116 1.76 -0.66 -6.45
C VAL A 116 0.29 -0.42 -6.15
N THR A 117 -0.45 0.02 -7.15
CA THR A 117 -1.85 0.42 -6.96
C THR A 117 -2.61 0.26 -8.27
N ASN A 118 -3.92 0.09 -8.19
CA ASN A 118 -4.76 0.22 -9.38
C ASN A 118 -5.47 1.57 -9.42
N ASN A 119 -5.14 2.47 -8.50
CA ASN A 119 -5.70 3.82 -8.45
C ASN A 119 -4.61 4.83 -8.81
N VAL A 120 -3.98 4.63 -9.97
CA VAL A 120 -2.85 5.45 -10.42
C VAL A 120 -3.25 6.92 -10.55
N ARG A 121 -4.49 7.17 -11.04
CA ARG A 121 -4.95 8.54 -11.27
C ARG A 121 -4.86 9.41 -10.02
N GLU A 122 -5.24 8.87 -8.87
CA GLU A 122 -5.17 9.64 -7.63
C GLU A 122 -3.72 9.86 -7.19
N PHE A 123 -2.93 8.80 -7.20
CA PHE A 123 -1.56 8.87 -6.70
C PHE A 123 -0.61 9.63 -7.63
N GLU A 124 -0.98 9.81 -8.91
CA GLU A 124 -0.18 10.62 -9.81
C GLU A 124 -0.05 12.07 -9.35
N ARG A 125 -0.96 12.52 -8.51
CA ARG A 125 -0.90 13.88 -7.97
C ARG A 125 0.27 14.09 -7.03
N VAL A 126 0.86 13.00 -6.52
CA VAL A 126 1.92 13.09 -5.51
C VAL A 126 3.27 13.24 -6.20
N PRO A 127 3.94 14.40 -6.05
CA PRO A 127 5.23 14.59 -6.72
C PRO A 127 6.29 13.67 -6.14
N GLY A 128 7.13 13.13 -7.01
CA GLY A 128 8.25 12.28 -6.60
C GLY A 128 7.90 10.85 -6.21
N LEU A 129 6.62 10.49 -6.25
CA LEU A 129 6.21 9.13 -5.94
C LEU A 129 6.26 8.28 -7.21
N ARG A 130 6.95 7.14 -7.15
CA ARG A 130 6.99 6.21 -8.26
C ARG A 130 5.83 5.23 -8.13
N LEU A 131 5.14 4.97 -9.25
CA LEU A 131 3.94 4.16 -9.27
C LEU A 131 4.06 3.03 -10.26
N GLU A 132 3.35 1.94 -9.95
CA GLU A 132 3.19 0.84 -10.89
C GLU A 132 1.74 0.39 -10.81
N ASN A 133 1.11 0.25 -11.98
CA ASN A 133 -0.26 -0.23 -12.04
C ASN A 133 -0.28 -1.74 -11.82
N ALA A 134 -1.03 -2.19 -10.82
CA ALA A 134 -1.01 -3.58 -10.40
C ALA A 134 -1.57 -4.51 -11.47
N VAL A 135 -2.55 -4.03 -12.25
CA VAL A 135 -3.22 -4.87 -13.24
C VAL A 135 -2.40 -5.02 -14.50
N THR A 136 -1.82 -3.90 -14.97
CA THR A 136 -1.10 -3.89 -16.25
C THR A 136 0.42 -3.98 -16.08
N GLY A 137 0.93 -3.76 -14.87
CA GLY A 137 2.37 -3.72 -14.64
C GLY A 137 3.02 -2.46 -15.17
N THR A 138 2.23 -1.44 -15.54
CA THR A 138 2.75 -0.18 -16.08
C THR A 138 2.33 0.97 -15.20
N ARG A 139 2.85 2.12 -15.52
CA ARG A 139 2.55 3.34 -14.78
C ARG A 139 1.33 4.03 -15.32
#